data_cae9f4dd9259ff332f59da844cbb07be
#
_entry.id   cae9f4dd9259ff332f59da844cbb07be
#
_cell.length_a   1.000
_cell.length_b   1.000
_cell.length_c   1.000
_cell.angle_alpha   90.00
_cell.angle_beta   90.00
_cell.angle_gamma   90.00
#
_symmetry.space_group_name_H-M   'P 1'
#
loop_
_entity.id
_entity.type
_entity.pdbx_description
1 polymer ?
#
loop_
_entity_poly.entity_id
_entity_poly.type
_entity_poly.pdbx_seq_one_letter_code
_entity_poly.pdbx_strand_id
1 'polypeptide(L)'
;GNAADLLLLPEAYLTGYELPISNEEALSDDNPYLKQICNAARELQLGVVVTAFTKGVERPQNSAYVIGKNGELLMKYSKVHTCDFADEACLESGSTFRVCDFAGIKIGIMICYDREYPESARILMLQGAEIILVPNDCGSMKPRLCALSTRAYENMVGVAMANPNGENAGSSCAFSPICWDNNGICVDNTLLMADDMSEGLFYADFDLSAIRKYRESEMLGNTYRKVKAYEPLLFGKITYPFLRENQSPID
;
A
#
# COMPACT_ATOMS: atom_id res chain seq x y z
N GLY A 1 -24.21 8.54 10.93
CA GLY A 1 -23.02 7.72 10.71
C GLY A 1 -22.14 8.40 9.68
N ASN A 2 -20.85 8.42 9.89
CA ASN A 2 -19.89 8.94 8.91
C ASN A 2 -19.95 8.02 7.68
N ALA A 3 -20.27 8.57 6.52
CA ALA A 3 -20.18 7.84 5.27
C ALA A 3 -18.70 7.76 4.87
N ALA A 4 -18.11 6.57 4.94
CA ALA A 4 -16.76 6.35 4.40
C ALA A 4 -16.79 6.36 2.87
N ASP A 5 -15.74 6.84 2.25
CA ASP A 5 -15.57 6.80 0.79
C ASP A 5 -14.97 5.49 0.32
N LEU A 6 -14.06 4.89 1.13
CA LEU A 6 -13.31 3.70 0.77
C LEU A 6 -13.03 2.84 2.01
N LEU A 7 -13.16 1.53 1.86
CA LEU A 7 -12.77 0.51 2.81
C LEU A 7 -11.42 -0.11 2.37
N LEU A 8 -10.45 -0.11 3.25
CA LEU A 8 -9.17 -0.79 3.07
C LEU A 8 -9.16 -2.06 3.92
N LEU A 9 -8.97 -3.21 3.29
CA LEU A 9 -8.84 -4.51 3.96
C LEU A 9 -7.36 -4.94 4.04
N PRO A 10 -6.99 -5.78 5.02
CA PRO A 10 -5.64 -6.32 5.17
C PRO A 10 -5.16 -7.15 3.97
N GLU A 11 -3.88 -7.57 3.99
CA GLU A 11 -3.25 -8.43 2.99
C GLU A 11 -3.89 -9.84 2.98
N ALA A 12 -3.96 -10.46 1.78
CA ALA A 12 -4.49 -11.79 1.53
C ALA A 12 -5.91 -12.05 2.10
N TYR A 13 -6.71 -11.01 2.25
CA TYR A 13 -7.98 -11.03 2.99
C TYR A 13 -8.98 -12.08 2.49
N LEU A 14 -9.10 -12.30 1.17
CA LEU A 14 -10.05 -13.26 0.59
C LEU A 14 -9.58 -14.71 0.66
N THR A 15 -8.29 -14.93 0.67
CA THR A 15 -7.69 -16.27 0.62
C THR A 15 -7.18 -16.76 1.97
N GLY A 16 -7.00 -15.86 2.92
CA GLY A 16 -6.14 -16.09 4.07
C GLY A 16 -4.66 -16.06 3.65
N TYR A 17 -3.77 -16.00 4.65
CA TYR A 17 -2.31 -15.97 4.43
C TYR A 17 -1.71 -17.36 4.67
N GLU A 18 -2.26 -18.38 3.99
CA GLU A 18 -1.77 -19.76 4.07
C GLU A 18 -0.94 -20.09 2.83
N LEU A 19 0.35 -20.31 3.00
CA LEU A 19 1.32 -20.64 1.96
C LEU A 19 2.03 -21.97 2.28
N PRO A 20 2.46 -22.76 1.29
CA PRO A 20 2.38 -22.45 -0.15
C PRO A 20 1.00 -22.67 -0.75
N ILE A 21 0.68 -21.91 -1.81
CA ILE A 21 -0.53 -22.09 -2.63
C ILE A 21 -0.12 -22.33 -4.08
N SER A 22 -0.82 -23.21 -4.78
CA SER A 22 -0.59 -23.46 -6.20
C SER A 22 -1.33 -22.44 -7.08
N ASN A 23 -0.93 -22.32 -8.35
CA ASN A 23 -1.61 -21.43 -9.30
C ASN A 23 -3.04 -21.88 -9.61
N GLU A 24 -3.34 -23.17 -9.50
CA GLU A 24 -4.68 -23.74 -9.64
C GLU A 24 -5.61 -23.34 -8.50
N GLU A 25 -5.11 -23.30 -7.27
CA GLU A 25 -5.84 -22.92 -6.04
C GLU A 25 -6.03 -21.42 -5.90
N ALA A 26 -5.13 -20.62 -6.48
CA ALA A 26 -5.19 -19.17 -6.47
C ALA A 26 -6.43 -18.63 -7.19
N LEU A 27 -6.96 -17.49 -6.74
CA LEU A 27 -8.18 -16.90 -7.30
C LEU A 27 -7.95 -16.35 -8.71
N SER A 28 -8.87 -16.64 -9.61
CA SER A 28 -8.93 -15.98 -10.93
C SER A 28 -9.56 -14.58 -10.81
N ASP A 29 -9.30 -13.71 -11.79
CA ASP A 29 -9.86 -12.35 -11.79
C ASP A 29 -11.38 -12.31 -12.00
N ASP A 30 -11.97 -13.40 -12.47
CA ASP A 30 -13.41 -13.56 -12.68
C ASP A 30 -14.11 -14.33 -11.54
N ASN A 31 -13.42 -14.58 -10.41
CA ASN A 31 -13.96 -15.37 -9.31
C ASN A 31 -15.24 -14.77 -8.72
N PRO A 32 -16.13 -15.60 -8.12
CA PRO A 32 -17.43 -15.15 -7.63
C PRO A 32 -17.33 -14.22 -6.41
N TYR A 33 -16.28 -14.34 -5.60
CA TYR A 33 -16.11 -13.49 -4.41
C TYR A 33 -15.82 -12.06 -4.81
N LEU A 34 -14.94 -11.85 -5.79
CA LEU A 34 -14.66 -10.51 -6.32
C LEU A 34 -15.93 -9.87 -6.91
N LYS A 35 -16.74 -10.66 -7.65
CA LYS A 35 -18.03 -10.18 -8.18
C LYS A 35 -19.02 -9.78 -7.07
N GLN A 36 -19.06 -10.52 -5.97
CA GLN A 36 -19.89 -10.16 -4.81
C GLN A 36 -19.45 -8.85 -4.19
N ILE A 37 -18.13 -8.64 -4.02
CA ILE A 37 -17.58 -7.39 -3.49
C ILE A 37 -17.88 -6.22 -4.43
N CYS A 38 -17.72 -6.39 -5.74
CA CYS A 38 -18.10 -5.36 -6.73
C CYS A 38 -19.59 -4.97 -6.62
N ASN A 39 -20.48 -5.95 -6.41
CA ASN A 39 -21.90 -5.68 -6.22
C ASN A 39 -22.15 -4.95 -4.89
N ALA A 40 -21.56 -5.40 -3.79
CA ALA A 40 -21.67 -4.74 -2.49
C ALA A 40 -21.13 -3.30 -2.53
N ALA A 41 -19.99 -3.07 -3.18
CA ALA A 41 -19.42 -1.74 -3.39
C ALA A 41 -20.44 -0.80 -4.08
N ARG A 42 -21.11 -1.30 -5.13
CA ARG A 42 -22.13 -0.55 -5.86
C ARG A 42 -23.38 -0.28 -5.01
N GLU A 43 -23.88 -1.28 -4.30
CA GLU A 43 -25.08 -1.15 -3.45
C GLU A 43 -24.84 -0.18 -2.29
N LEU A 44 -23.64 -0.22 -1.69
CA LEU A 44 -23.28 0.63 -0.56
C LEU A 44 -22.69 1.98 -0.98
N GLN A 45 -22.42 2.21 -2.28
CA GLN A 45 -21.71 3.37 -2.80
C GLN A 45 -20.37 3.59 -2.09
N LEU A 46 -19.67 2.51 -1.77
CA LEU A 46 -18.43 2.44 -1.02
C LEU A 46 -17.32 1.80 -1.87
N GLY A 47 -16.21 2.51 -2.07
CA GLY A 47 -15.02 1.90 -2.68
C GLY A 47 -14.41 0.83 -1.77
N VAL A 48 -13.73 -0.15 -2.37
CA VAL A 48 -13.09 -1.23 -1.59
C VAL A 48 -11.70 -1.52 -2.14
N VAL A 49 -10.71 -1.62 -1.26
CA VAL A 49 -9.44 -2.27 -1.55
C VAL A 49 -9.44 -3.63 -0.87
N VAL A 50 -9.38 -4.69 -1.67
CA VAL A 50 -9.40 -6.08 -1.19
C VAL A 50 -8.24 -6.86 -1.82
N THR A 51 -7.71 -7.82 -1.09
CA THR A 51 -6.50 -8.56 -1.43
C THR A 51 -6.73 -10.06 -1.46
N ALA A 52 -5.94 -10.74 -2.27
CA ALA A 52 -5.97 -12.19 -2.42
C ALA A 52 -4.67 -12.71 -3.03
N PHE A 53 -4.40 -14.00 -2.84
CA PHE A 53 -3.50 -14.73 -3.74
C PHE A 53 -4.24 -15.03 -5.04
N THR A 54 -3.69 -14.56 -6.15
CA THR A 54 -4.34 -14.62 -7.47
C THR A 54 -3.49 -15.41 -8.46
N LYS A 55 -4.10 -15.92 -9.50
CA LYS A 55 -3.37 -16.57 -10.58
C LYS A 55 -2.41 -15.59 -11.23
N GLY A 56 -1.14 -15.98 -11.33
CA GLY A 56 -0.10 -15.31 -12.10
C GLY A 56 0.16 -16.02 -13.42
N VAL A 57 1.26 -15.68 -14.08
CA VAL A 57 1.65 -16.30 -15.36
C VAL A 57 2.19 -17.71 -15.11
N GLU A 58 3.17 -17.84 -14.23
CA GLU A 58 3.79 -19.11 -13.88
C GLU A 58 3.43 -19.56 -12.45
N ARG A 59 3.38 -18.63 -11.53
CA ARG A 59 3.12 -18.87 -10.10
C ARG A 59 2.07 -17.88 -9.59
N PRO A 60 1.42 -18.17 -8.44
CA PRO A 60 0.47 -17.24 -7.85
C PRO A 60 1.12 -15.90 -7.52
N GLN A 61 0.32 -14.83 -7.52
CA GLN A 61 0.71 -13.48 -7.14
C GLN A 61 -0.06 -13.03 -5.89
N ASN A 62 0.57 -12.23 -5.05
CA ASN A 62 -0.12 -11.50 -3.99
C ASN A 62 -0.67 -10.21 -4.58
N SER A 63 -1.98 -10.07 -4.66
CA SER A 63 -2.63 -8.99 -5.42
C SER A 63 -3.63 -8.20 -4.59
N ALA A 64 -3.78 -6.92 -4.94
CA ALA A 64 -4.82 -6.03 -4.45
C ALA A 64 -5.70 -5.55 -5.61
N TYR A 65 -7.01 -5.52 -5.39
CA TYR A 65 -8.00 -4.97 -6.28
C TYR A 65 -8.54 -3.67 -5.70
N VAL A 66 -8.53 -2.60 -6.47
CA VAL A 66 -9.21 -1.34 -6.14
C VAL A 66 -10.52 -1.30 -6.89
N ILE A 67 -11.61 -1.28 -6.14
CA ILE A 67 -12.98 -1.29 -6.65
C ILE A 67 -13.60 0.08 -6.37
N GLY A 68 -14.15 0.70 -7.40
CA GLY A 68 -14.84 1.98 -7.30
C GLY A 68 -16.22 1.89 -6.66
N LYS A 69 -16.77 3.05 -6.27
CA LYS A 69 -18.10 3.14 -5.63
C LYS A 69 -19.25 2.58 -6.49
N ASN A 70 -19.06 2.52 -7.82
CA ASN A 70 -20.04 1.93 -8.74
C ASN A 70 -19.81 0.43 -8.97
N GLY A 71 -18.87 -0.19 -8.24
CA GLY A 71 -18.52 -1.60 -8.38
C GLY A 71 -17.65 -1.93 -9.58
N GLU A 72 -17.08 -0.93 -10.25
CA GLU A 72 -16.09 -1.12 -11.31
C GLU A 72 -14.71 -1.48 -10.74
N LEU A 73 -13.99 -2.36 -11.42
CA LEU A 73 -12.58 -2.63 -11.11
C LEU A 73 -11.72 -1.51 -11.68
N LEU A 74 -11.17 -0.67 -10.80
CA LEU A 74 -10.31 0.46 -11.19
C LEU A 74 -8.86 0.02 -11.42
N MET A 75 -8.36 -0.93 -10.61
CA MET A 75 -6.98 -1.39 -10.70
C MET A 75 -6.82 -2.78 -10.07
N LYS A 76 -5.97 -3.61 -10.70
CA LYS A 76 -5.30 -4.73 -10.03
C LYS A 76 -3.82 -4.39 -9.90
N TYR A 77 -3.27 -4.59 -8.73
CA TYR A 77 -1.85 -4.45 -8.41
C TYR A 77 -1.32 -5.76 -7.85
N SER A 78 -0.20 -6.24 -8.34
CA SER A 78 0.52 -7.40 -7.78
C SER A 78 1.75 -6.91 -7.05
N LYS A 79 1.97 -7.41 -5.82
CA LYS A 79 3.07 -7.07 -4.92
C LYS A 79 4.41 -7.20 -5.63
N VAL A 80 5.18 -6.12 -5.68
CA VAL A 80 6.48 -6.08 -6.34
C VAL A 80 7.55 -6.71 -5.47
N HIS A 81 7.57 -6.37 -4.18
CA HIS A 81 8.53 -6.92 -3.23
C HIS A 81 7.89 -8.06 -2.45
N THR A 82 7.94 -9.27 -3.00
CA THR A 82 7.58 -10.49 -2.29
C THR A 82 8.62 -10.83 -1.22
N CYS A 83 8.18 -11.50 -0.14
CA CYS A 83 9.09 -11.97 0.92
C CYS A 83 9.80 -13.26 0.47
N ASP A 84 10.65 -13.18 -0.56
CA ASP A 84 11.34 -14.32 -1.18
C ASP A 84 12.27 -15.08 -0.22
N PHE A 85 12.58 -14.47 0.92
CA PHE A 85 13.35 -15.09 2.01
C PHE A 85 12.50 -15.94 2.97
N ALA A 86 11.18 -15.99 2.75
CA ALA A 86 10.20 -16.68 3.59
C ALA A 86 9.14 -17.38 2.72
N ASP A 87 7.94 -17.53 3.22
CA ASP A 87 6.86 -18.32 2.62
C ASP A 87 6.42 -17.82 1.24
N GLU A 88 6.57 -16.53 0.97
CA GLU A 88 6.26 -15.94 -0.35
C GLU A 88 7.26 -16.29 -1.46
N ALA A 89 8.33 -17.05 -1.18
CA ALA A 89 9.24 -17.56 -2.23
C ALA A 89 8.51 -18.43 -3.28
N CYS A 90 7.33 -18.96 -2.96
CA CYS A 90 6.48 -19.68 -3.90
C CYS A 90 5.69 -18.76 -4.84
N LEU A 91 5.64 -17.47 -4.60
CA LEU A 91 4.86 -16.51 -5.39
C LEU A 91 5.68 -15.92 -6.54
N GLU A 92 4.97 -15.33 -7.48
CA GLU A 92 5.51 -14.53 -8.59
C GLU A 92 5.39 -13.05 -8.23
N SER A 93 6.52 -12.34 -8.23
CA SER A 93 6.54 -10.90 -7.98
C SER A 93 5.87 -10.11 -9.10
N GLY A 94 5.19 -9.02 -8.74
CA GLY A 94 4.76 -8.01 -9.70
C GLY A 94 5.98 -7.25 -10.27
N SER A 95 5.79 -6.56 -11.38
CA SER A 95 6.86 -5.85 -12.08
C SER A 95 6.69 -4.33 -12.11
N THR A 96 5.55 -3.80 -11.66
CA THR A 96 5.24 -2.37 -11.77
C THR A 96 4.39 -1.86 -10.62
N PHE A 97 4.77 -0.72 -10.08
CA PHE A 97 3.90 0.06 -9.22
C PHE A 97 2.82 0.78 -10.03
N ARG A 98 1.61 0.85 -9.49
CA ARG A 98 0.45 1.40 -10.21
C ARG A 98 -0.34 2.36 -9.36
N VAL A 99 -0.93 3.36 -10.03
CA VAL A 99 -1.93 4.27 -9.47
C VAL A 99 -3.22 4.19 -10.28
N CYS A 100 -4.34 4.49 -9.65
CA CYS A 100 -5.63 4.66 -10.34
C CYS A 100 -6.34 5.93 -9.87
N ASP A 101 -7.30 6.38 -10.65
CA ASP A 101 -8.20 7.46 -10.26
C ASP A 101 -9.39 6.87 -9.48
N PHE A 102 -9.59 7.35 -8.26
CA PHE A 102 -10.71 7.01 -7.41
C PHE A 102 -11.43 8.29 -6.96
N ALA A 103 -12.65 8.51 -7.42
CA ALA A 103 -13.48 9.66 -7.04
C ALA A 103 -12.74 11.04 -7.12
N GLY A 104 -11.89 11.22 -8.13
CA GLY A 104 -11.15 12.46 -8.38
C GLY A 104 -9.83 12.61 -7.61
N ILE A 105 -9.35 11.52 -6.99
CA ILE A 105 -8.01 11.43 -6.38
C ILE A 105 -7.21 10.28 -6.99
N LYS A 106 -5.89 10.39 -6.96
CA LYS A 106 -5.00 9.30 -7.37
C LYS A 106 -4.58 8.47 -6.18
N ILE A 107 -4.91 7.18 -6.23
CA ILE A 107 -4.57 6.20 -5.21
C ILE A 107 -3.46 5.29 -5.71
N GLY A 108 -2.41 5.10 -4.91
CA GLY A 108 -1.38 4.08 -5.09
C GLY A 108 -1.52 2.95 -4.07
N ILE A 109 -1.03 1.76 -4.41
CA ILE A 109 -1.02 0.60 -3.50
C ILE A 109 0.42 0.14 -3.24
N MET A 110 0.72 -0.16 -1.99
CA MET A 110 1.87 -0.96 -1.55
C MET A 110 1.32 -2.13 -0.72
N ILE A 111 1.71 -3.36 -1.02
CA ILE A 111 1.30 -4.51 -0.21
C ILE A 111 2.43 -4.86 0.76
N CYS A 112 2.16 -4.77 2.05
CA CYS A 112 3.01 -5.23 3.15
C CYS A 112 4.51 -4.89 2.94
N TYR A 113 5.34 -5.85 2.51
CA TYR A 113 6.80 -5.70 2.37
C TYR A 113 7.21 -4.60 1.37
N ASP A 114 6.37 -4.21 0.42
CA ASP A 114 6.64 -3.07 -0.46
C ASP A 114 6.97 -1.78 0.32
N ARG A 115 6.38 -1.59 1.51
CA ARG A 115 6.59 -0.40 2.34
C ARG A 115 7.98 -0.30 2.94
N GLU A 116 8.72 -1.41 3.04
CA GLU A 116 10.09 -1.39 3.56
C GLU A 116 11.05 -0.64 2.63
N TYR A 117 10.73 -0.56 1.36
CA TYR A 117 11.53 0.12 0.34
C TYR A 117 11.00 1.53 0.08
N PRO A 118 11.79 2.60 0.38
CA PRO A 118 11.38 3.98 0.14
C PRO A 118 11.08 4.27 -1.34
N GLU A 119 11.69 3.53 -2.26
CA GLU A 119 11.48 3.63 -3.70
C GLU A 119 10.01 3.35 -4.07
N SER A 120 9.33 2.42 -3.39
CA SER A 120 7.94 2.07 -3.65
C SER A 120 7.03 3.29 -3.53
N ALA A 121 7.06 3.96 -2.39
CA ALA A 121 6.26 5.15 -2.15
C ALA A 121 6.69 6.32 -3.06
N ARG A 122 8.01 6.43 -3.33
CA ARG A 122 8.54 7.48 -4.22
C ARG A 122 8.06 7.30 -5.65
N ILE A 123 8.03 6.09 -6.18
CA ILE A 123 7.52 5.80 -7.53
C ILE A 123 6.02 6.12 -7.60
N LEU A 124 5.23 5.71 -6.62
CA LEU A 124 3.80 6.02 -6.58
C LEU A 124 3.53 7.53 -6.56
N MET A 125 4.27 8.28 -5.73
CA MET A 125 4.17 9.74 -5.71
C MET A 125 4.53 10.36 -7.07
N LEU A 126 5.60 9.87 -7.73
CA LEU A 126 6.01 10.35 -9.05
C LEU A 126 4.96 10.03 -10.14
N GLN A 127 4.19 8.96 -9.98
CA GLN A 127 3.03 8.65 -10.83
C GLN A 127 1.79 9.49 -10.48
N GLY A 128 1.88 10.33 -9.47
CA GLY A 128 0.84 11.27 -9.07
C GLY A 128 -0.05 10.82 -7.92
N ALA A 129 0.27 9.73 -7.21
CA ALA A 129 -0.49 9.34 -6.03
C ALA A 129 -0.62 10.51 -5.03
N GLU A 130 -1.82 10.69 -4.51
CA GLU A 130 -2.15 11.63 -3.44
C GLU A 130 -2.32 10.89 -2.12
N ILE A 131 -2.80 9.64 -2.21
CA ILE A 131 -2.91 8.71 -1.08
C ILE A 131 -2.32 7.36 -1.49
N ILE A 132 -1.57 6.75 -0.57
CA ILE A 132 -1.05 5.40 -0.71
C ILE A 132 -1.75 4.52 0.34
N LEU A 133 -2.34 3.42 -0.12
CA LEU A 133 -3.01 2.45 0.72
C LEU A 133 -2.14 1.19 0.86
N VAL A 134 -2.08 0.67 2.07
CA VAL A 134 -1.15 -0.41 2.43
C VAL A 134 -1.93 -1.56 3.08
N PRO A 135 -2.50 -2.50 2.27
CA PRO A 135 -2.88 -3.80 2.80
C PRO A 135 -1.65 -4.48 3.42
N ASN A 136 -1.76 -4.93 4.67
CA ASN A 136 -0.64 -5.46 5.42
C ASN A 136 -1.07 -6.69 6.21
N ASP A 137 -0.13 -7.61 6.45
CA ASP A 137 -0.27 -8.71 7.40
C ASP A 137 1.12 -9.02 7.98
N CYS A 138 1.45 -8.40 9.10
CA CYS A 138 2.67 -8.72 9.81
C CYS A 138 2.67 -8.19 11.25
N GLY A 139 3.58 -8.73 12.06
CA GLY A 139 3.88 -8.27 13.41
C GLY A 139 5.04 -7.28 13.51
N SER A 140 5.48 -7.00 14.74
CA SER A 140 6.62 -6.12 15.05
C SER A 140 6.49 -4.71 14.44
N MET A 141 5.33 -4.09 14.63
CA MET A 141 4.91 -2.90 13.90
C MET A 141 5.68 -1.62 14.22
N LYS A 142 6.29 -1.49 15.41
CA LYS A 142 6.90 -0.23 15.87
C LYS A 142 7.85 0.45 14.87
N PRO A 143 8.87 -0.21 14.28
CA PRO A 143 9.73 0.43 13.28
C PRO A 143 8.99 0.73 11.98
N ARG A 144 7.99 -0.09 11.63
CA ARG A 144 7.18 0.04 10.42
C ARG A 144 6.23 1.22 10.46
N LEU A 145 5.68 1.53 11.64
CA LEU A 145 4.87 2.75 11.85
C LEU A 145 5.70 4.01 11.61
N CYS A 146 6.93 4.05 12.13
CA CYS A 146 7.86 5.15 11.86
C CYS A 146 8.17 5.28 10.35
N ALA A 147 8.39 4.14 9.68
CA ALA A 147 8.61 4.13 8.23
C ALA A 147 7.39 4.66 7.46
N LEU A 148 6.17 4.22 7.79
CA LEU A 148 4.93 4.68 7.13
C LEU A 148 4.69 6.18 7.32
N SER A 149 4.88 6.70 8.54
CA SER A 149 4.84 8.14 8.81
C SER A 149 5.86 8.90 7.96
N THR A 150 7.09 8.36 7.85
CA THR A 150 8.14 8.94 7.00
C THR A 150 7.75 8.88 5.51
N ARG A 151 7.14 7.78 5.03
CA ARG A 151 6.64 7.69 3.63
C ARG A 151 5.61 8.78 3.33
N ALA A 152 4.71 9.09 4.29
CA ALA A 152 3.77 10.19 4.12
C ALA A 152 4.50 11.54 4.02
N TYR A 153 5.40 11.80 4.96
CA TYR A 153 6.17 13.04 5.04
C TYR A 153 7.05 13.30 3.80
N GLU A 154 7.96 12.37 3.48
CA GLU A 154 8.98 12.57 2.44
C GLU A 154 8.40 12.60 1.01
N ASN A 155 7.21 12.01 0.80
CA ASN A 155 6.54 11.95 -0.50
C ASN A 155 5.37 12.94 -0.60
N MET A 156 5.02 13.64 0.47
CA MET A 156 3.87 14.55 0.53
C MET A 156 2.56 13.88 0.06
N VAL A 157 2.30 12.67 0.56
CA VAL A 157 1.10 11.87 0.28
C VAL A 157 0.45 11.41 1.58
N GLY A 158 -0.88 11.23 1.57
CA GLY A 158 -1.52 10.51 2.65
C GLY A 158 -1.12 9.02 2.62
N VAL A 159 -0.96 8.39 3.78
CA VAL A 159 -0.70 6.95 3.87
C VAL A 159 -1.68 6.32 4.85
N ALA A 160 -2.36 5.24 4.45
CA ALA A 160 -3.19 4.44 5.35
C ALA A 160 -2.84 2.96 5.23
N MET A 161 -2.77 2.27 6.36
CA MET A 161 -2.47 0.84 6.44
C MET A 161 -3.56 0.12 7.22
N ALA A 162 -4.02 -1.02 6.69
CA ALA A 162 -4.85 -1.98 7.40
C ALA A 162 -4.03 -3.25 7.70
N ASN A 163 -4.02 -3.65 8.97
CA ASN A 163 -3.30 -4.83 9.45
C ASN A 163 -4.25 -5.67 10.32
N PRO A 164 -4.21 -7.01 10.27
CA PRO A 164 -4.95 -7.85 11.20
C PRO A 164 -4.56 -7.55 12.66
N ASN A 165 -5.53 -7.58 13.55
CA ASN A 165 -5.27 -7.46 14.98
C ASN A 165 -4.52 -8.70 15.51
N GLY A 166 -3.79 -8.53 16.60
CA GLY A 166 -3.06 -9.62 17.27
C GLY A 166 -1.91 -9.10 18.11
N GLU A 167 -1.41 -9.92 19.00
CA GLU A 167 -0.26 -9.60 19.83
C GLU A 167 0.96 -9.23 18.97
N ASN A 168 1.52 -8.04 19.17
CA ASN A 168 2.60 -7.45 18.36
C ASN A 168 2.26 -7.21 16.87
N ALA A 169 1.02 -7.37 16.46
CA ALA A 169 0.52 -7.06 15.11
C ALA A 169 -0.36 -5.79 15.14
N GLY A 170 -1.60 -5.83 14.64
CA GLY A 170 -2.55 -4.72 14.73
C GLY A 170 -2.00 -3.39 14.22
N SER A 171 -2.21 -2.36 15.00
CA SER A 171 -1.67 -1.00 14.74
C SER A 171 -2.06 -0.46 13.35
N SER A 172 -3.27 -0.76 12.87
CA SER A 172 -3.81 -0.09 11.67
C SER A 172 -3.72 1.41 11.84
N CYS A 173 -3.24 2.12 10.82
CA CYS A 173 -2.86 3.52 10.99
C CYS A 173 -3.12 4.36 9.75
N ALA A 174 -3.15 5.68 9.96
CA ALA A 174 -3.15 6.65 8.87
C ALA A 174 -2.31 7.87 9.23
N PHE A 175 -1.56 8.38 8.25
CA PHE A 175 -0.67 9.52 8.39
C PHE A 175 -0.94 10.55 7.30
N SER A 176 -1.04 11.81 7.72
CA SER A 176 -1.05 12.98 6.82
C SER A 176 0.37 13.28 6.32
N PRO A 177 0.55 13.86 5.14
CA PRO A 177 1.84 14.44 4.76
C PRO A 177 2.16 15.75 5.49
N ILE A 178 1.16 16.39 6.08
CA ILE A 178 1.29 17.72 6.68
C ILE A 178 1.95 17.58 8.05
N CYS A 179 3.21 18.04 8.15
CA CYS A 179 4.03 17.98 9.34
C CYS A 179 4.34 19.37 9.92
N TRP A 180 3.88 20.43 9.28
CA TRP A 180 3.99 21.81 9.76
C TRP A 180 2.67 22.55 9.60
N ASP A 181 2.36 23.39 10.58
CA ASP A 181 1.25 24.33 10.49
C ASP A 181 1.63 25.57 9.65
N ASN A 182 0.67 26.48 9.48
CA ASN A 182 0.87 27.71 8.72
C ASN A 182 1.91 28.68 9.36
N ASN A 183 2.34 28.43 10.60
CA ASN A 183 3.35 29.20 11.30
C ASN A 183 4.73 28.51 11.26
N GLY A 184 4.85 27.39 10.59
CA GLY A 184 6.07 26.58 10.53
C GLY A 184 6.36 25.80 11.80
N ILE A 185 5.33 25.55 12.63
CA ILE A 185 5.46 24.73 13.86
C ILE A 185 5.19 23.27 13.49
N CYS A 186 6.06 22.36 13.94
CA CYS A 186 5.87 20.93 13.75
C CYS A 186 4.57 20.44 14.41
N VAL A 187 3.81 19.65 13.67
CA VAL A 187 2.59 18.98 14.14
C VAL A 187 2.72 17.46 13.98
N ASP A 188 2.03 16.73 14.83
CA ASP A 188 1.91 15.28 14.68
C ASP A 188 1.10 14.99 13.41
N ASN A 189 1.65 14.19 12.54
CA ASN A 189 1.01 13.80 11.27
C ASN A 189 0.13 12.53 11.39
N THR A 190 -0.06 12.01 12.58
CA THR A 190 -0.90 10.83 12.83
C THR A 190 -2.38 11.19 12.78
N LEU A 191 -3.12 10.64 11.82
CA LEU A 191 -4.57 10.78 11.72
C LEU A 191 -5.31 9.67 12.46
N LEU A 192 -4.72 8.47 12.47
CA LEU A 192 -5.25 7.29 13.11
C LEU A 192 -4.10 6.40 13.59
N MET A 193 -4.27 5.84 14.78
CA MET A 193 -3.45 4.76 15.31
C MET A 193 -4.34 3.83 16.14
N ALA A 194 -4.65 2.67 15.59
CA ALA A 194 -5.31 1.61 16.35
C ALA A 194 -4.33 0.91 17.28
N ASP A 195 -4.82 0.33 18.37
CA ASP A 195 -4.00 -0.58 19.18
C ASP A 195 -3.79 -1.92 18.46
N ASP A 196 -3.00 -2.80 19.04
CA ASP A 196 -2.64 -4.07 18.46
C ASP A 196 -3.72 -5.16 18.60
N MET A 197 -4.64 -5.02 19.54
CA MET A 197 -5.63 -6.05 19.87
C MET A 197 -7.06 -5.71 19.39
N SER A 198 -7.35 -4.45 19.12
CA SER A 198 -8.70 -4.04 18.72
C SER A 198 -9.07 -4.54 17.33
N GLU A 199 -10.23 -5.16 17.26
CA GLU A 199 -10.89 -5.55 16.01
C GLU A 199 -12.04 -4.58 15.70
N GLY A 200 -12.15 -4.13 14.45
CA GLY A 200 -13.24 -3.26 14.06
C GLY A 200 -12.93 -2.37 12.85
N LEU A 201 -13.83 -1.42 12.63
CA LEU A 201 -13.66 -0.39 11.60
C LEU A 201 -13.06 0.87 12.24
N PHE A 202 -11.93 1.29 11.72
CA PHE A 202 -11.23 2.51 12.12
C PHE A 202 -11.37 3.54 11.01
N TYR A 203 -11.59 4.80 11.38
CA TYR A 203 -11.84 5.88 10.42
C TYR A 203 -10.70 6.88 10.43
N ALA A 204 -10.25 7.26 9.23
CA ALA A 204 -9.30 8.35 9.04
C ALA A 204 -9.82 9.27 7.93
N ASP A 205 -9.74 10.57 8.17
CA ASP A 205 -10.13 11.59 7.22
C ASP A 205 -8.87 12.26 6.63
N PHE A 206 -8.76 12.27 5.30
CA PHE A 206 -7.72 13.00 4.58
C PHE A 206 -8.31 14.26 3.97
N ASP A 207 -7.91 15.43 4.49
CA ASP A 207 -8.26 16.72 3.86
C ASP A 207 -7.45 16.90 2.56
N LEU A 208 -8.05 16.47 1.45
CA LEU A 208 -7.40 16.53 0.14
C LEU A 208 -7.10 17.96 -0.30
N SER A 209 -7.95 18.92 0.10
CA SER A 209 -7.72 20.32 -0.21
C SER A 209 -6.48 20.86 0.49
N ALA A 210 -6.35 20.55 1.78
CA ALA A 210 -5.17 20.90 2.56
C ALA A 210 -3.91 20.19 2.03
N ILE A 211 -4.00 18.88 1.72
CA ILE A 211 -2.87 18.10 1.15
C ILE A 211 -2.40 18.71 -0.16
N ARG A 212 -3.32 19.03 -1.08
CA ARG A 212 -2.98 19.65 -2.38
C ARG A 212 -2.30 20.99 -2.22
N LYS A 213 -2.85 21.85 -1.36
CA LYS A 213 -2.27 23.15 -1.04
C LYS A 213 -0.86 23.02 -0.41
N TYR A 214 -0.69 22.06 0.51
CA TYR A 214 0.60 21.76 1.12
C TYR A 214 1.63 21.32 0.08
N ARG A 215 1.25 20.44 -0.86
CA ARG A 215 2.12 19.98 -1.96
C ARG A 215 2.55 21.10 -2.90
N GLU A 216 1.75 22.13 -3.07
CA GLU A 216 2.08 23.31 -3.89
C GLU A 216 3.12 24.24 -3.24
N SER A 217 3.16 24.28 -1.90
CA SER A 217 4.01 25.20 -1.13
C SER A 217 5.29 24.58 -0.58
N GLU A 218 5.31 23.27 -0.31
CA GLU A 218 6.42 22.61 0.35
C GLU A 218 7.57 22.22 -0.59
N MET A 219 8.76 22.09 0.01
CA MET A 219 10.02 21.88 -0.71
C MET A 219 10.43 20.40 -0.84
N LEU A 220 9.53 19.48 -0.48
CA LEU A 220 9.77 18.02 -0.48
C LEU A 220 9.24 17.35 -1.76
N GLY A 221 9.09 16.06 -1.71
CA GLY A 221 8.57 15.25 -2.82
C GLY A 221 9.48 15.30 -4.04
N ASN A 222 9.01 15.89 -5.13
CA ASN A 222 9.76 15.99 -6.40
C ASN A 222 10.39 17.36 -6.66
N THR A 223 10.15 18.36 -5.82
CA THR A 223 10.42 19.78 -6.09
C THR A 223 11.90 20.08 -6.40
N TYR A 224 12.82 19.62 -5.53
CA TYR A 224 14.25 19.91 -5.65
C TYR A 224 15.14 18.68 -5.81
N ARG A 225 14.59 17.57 -6.30
CA ARG A 225 15.34 16.32 -6.51
C ARG A 225 16.48 16.52 -7.50
N LYS A 226 17.63 15.93 -7.16
CA LYS A 226 18.83 15.94 -8.02
C LYS A 226 18.93 14.62 -8.79
N VAL A 227 18.00 14.39 -9.71
CA VAL A 227 17.76 13.09 -10.39
C VAL A 227 19.02 12.50 -11.01
N LYS A 228 19.93 13.33 -11.56
CA LYS A 228 21.20 12.85 -12.13
C LYS A 228 22.13 12.13 -11.13
N ALA A 229 21.94 12.36 -9.82
CA ALA A 229 22.73 11.72 -8.78
C ALA A 229 22.16 10.35 -8.36
N TYR A 230 21.02 9.91 -8.92
CA TYR A 230 20.29 8.70 -8.49
C TYR A 230 20.60 7.47 -9.36
N GLU A 231 21.55 7.56 -10.28
CA GLU A 231 21.98 6.43 -11.11
C GLU A 231 22.28 5.15 -10.30
N PRO A 232 22.93 5.21 -9.12
CA PRO A 232 23.19 4.02 -8.32
C PRO A 232 21.94 3.27 -7.85
N LEU A 233 20.78 3.93 -7.76
CA LEU A 233 19.50 3.26 -7.42
C LEU A 233 19.00 2.36 -8.54
N LEU A 234 19.40 2.61 -9.78
CA LEU A 234 18.93 1.88 -10.96
C LEU A 234 19.93 0.81 -11.42
N PHE A 235 21.22 1.08 -11.28
CA PHE A 235 22.30 0.27 -11.85
C PHE A 235 23.29 -0.24 -10.80
N GLY A 236 22.97 -0.08 -9.52
CA GLY A 236 23.77 -0.60 -8.42
C GLY A 236 23.75 -2.13 -8.39
N LYS A 237 24.92 -2.75 -8.25
CA LYS A 237 25.02 -4.19 -8.04
C LYS A 237 24.79 -4.53 -6.57
N ILE A 238 24.08 -5.63 -6.31
CA ILE A 238 24.00 -6.19 -4.96
C ILE A 238 25.38 -6.77 -4.61
N THR A 239 25.95 -6.35 -3.49
CA THR A 239 27.24 -6.79 -3.00
C THR A 239 27.15 -7.15 -1.52
N TYR A 240 28.22 -7.79 -0.97
CA TYR A 240 28.32 -7.99 0.47
C TYR A 240 28.15 -6.65 1.23
N PRO A 241 27.39 -6.58 2.34
CA PRO A 241 26.77 -7.71 3.08
C PRO A 241 25.35 -8.10 2.63
N PHE A 242 24.83 -7.61 1.52
CA PHE A 242 23.43 -7.78 1.09
C PHE A 242 23.21 -8.98 0.16
N LEU A 243 24.26 -9.68 -0.25
CA LEU A 243 24.13 -10.93 -1.03
C LEU A 243 23.52 -12.05 -0.18
N ARG A 244 22.59 -12.80 -0.77
CA ARG A 244 21.99 -14.02 -0.21
C ARG A 244 21.99 -15.12 -1.27
N GLU A 245 22.11 -16.40 -0.84
CA GLU A 245 22.20 -17.54 -1.76
C GLU A 245 20.94 -17.77 -2.60
N ASN A 246 19.79 -17.39 -2.08
CA ASN A 246 18.48 -17.54 -2.73
C ASN A 246 17.91 -16.27 -3.36
N GLN A 247 18.75 -15.24 -3.57
CA GLN A 247 18.32 -14.06 -4.29
C GLN A 247 18.08 -14.37 -5.76
N SER A 248 16.92 -13.91 -6.29
CA SER A 248 16.72 -13.88 -7.74
C SER A 248 17.78 -13.01 -8.41
N PRO A 249 18.29 -13.38 -9.59
CA PRO A 249 19.16 -12.50 -10.36
C PRO A 249 18.47 -11.15 -10.59
N ILE A 250 19.24 -10.07 -10.47
CA ILE A 250 18.76 -8.76 -10.93
C ILE A 250 18.85 -8.79 -12.45
N ASP A 251 17.71 -8.74 -13.12
CA ASP A 251 17.62 -8.60 -14.56
C ASP A 251 18.00 -7.18 -15.02
#